data_ea43e6a3fb68a4296e2070fa67c03fa1
#
_entry.id   ea43e6a3fb68a4296e2070fa67c03fa1
#
_cell.length_a   1.000
_cell.length_b   1.000
_cell.length_c   1.000
_cell.angle_alpha   90.00
_cell.angle_beta   90.00
_cell.angle_gamma   90.00
#
_symmetry.space_group_name_H-M   'P 1'
#
loop_
_entity.id
_entity.type
_entity.pdbx_description
1 polymer ?
#
loop_
_entity_poly.entity_id
_entity_poly.type
_entity_poly.pdbx_seq_one_letter_code
_entity_poly.pdbx_strand_id
1 'polypeptide(L)'
;PMNVPTLYFLGACLIGFGSGLFAVSTLSIAMSIPVDKGVGRGLALGSWGAAQATAAGVGVALGAFVKDFVGNLAVAGELGGALNNLATGYNFVYHLEILLIFVTLVVLGPLAQHLNRVNRSKKNQASTFGLSEMPV
;
A
#
# COMPACT_ATOMS: atom_id res chain seq x y z
N PRO A 1 2.35 6.03 29.97
CA PRO A 1 2.82 5.81 28.62
C PRO A 1 4.30 5.49 28.68
N MET A 2 4.65 4.27 28.30
CA MET A 2 6.06 3.85 28.19
C MET A 2 6.68 4.65 27.05
N ASN A 3 7.47 5.66 27.41
CA ASN A 3 8.26 6.43 26.47
C ASN A 3 9.46 5.56 26.07
N VAL A 4 9.29 4.68 25.09
CA VAL A 4 10.39 3.84 24.59
C VAL A 4 10.77 4.36 23.21
N PRO A 5 11.72 5.29 23.11
CA PRO A 5 12.15 5.85 21.82
C PRO A 5 12.65 4.76 20.85
N THR A 6 13.23 3.69 21.38
CA THR A 6 13.65 2.53 20.58
C THR A 6 12.51 1.86 19.85
N LEU A 7 11.34 1.74 20.46
CA LEU A 7 10.16 1.15 19.79
C LEU A 7 9.65 2.03 18.65
N TYR A 8 9.72 3.35 18.83
CA TYR A 8 9.37 4.30 17.78
C TYR A 8 10.32 4.19 16.58
N PHE A 9 11.64 4.15 16.81
CA PHE A 9 12.62 4.02 15.75
C PHE A 9 12.50 2.67 15.04
N LEU A 10 12.25 1.59 15.77
CA LEU A 10 12.01 0.28 15.16
C LEU A 10 10.77 0.30 14.26
N GLY A 11 9.68 0.89 14.71
CA GLY A 11 8.46 1.07 13.91
C GLY A 11 8.71 1.90 12.65
N ALA A 12 9.41 3.01 12.76
CA ALA A 12 9.76 3.86 11.63
C ALA A 12 10.64 3.13 10.60
N CYS A 13 11.63 2.34 11.06
CA CYS A 13 12.46 1.51 10.19
C CYS A 13 11.63 0.45 9.45
N LEU A 14 10.70 -0.23 10.13
CA LEU A 14 9.84 -1.25 9.52
C LEU A 14 8.90 -0.64 8.49
N ILE A 15 8.32 0.54 8.76
CA ILE A 15 7.48 1.26 7.81
C ILE A 15 8.31 1.68 6.59
N GLY A 16 9.51 2.23 6.78
CA GLY A 16 10.40 2.62 5.70
C GLY A 16 10.83 1.43 4.84
N PHE A 17 11.19 0.32 5.46
CA PHE A 17 11.54 -0.91 4.77
C PHE A 17 10.35 -1.49 3.98
N GLY A 18 9.18 -1.58 4.59
CA GLY A 18 7.95 -2.06 3.94
C GLY A 18 7.54 -1.21 2.74
N SER A 19 7.56 0.12 2.88
CA SER A 19 7.24 1.04 1.79
C SER A 19 8.27 0.98 0.66
N GLY A 20 9.55 0.81 0.97
CA GLY A 20 10.61 0.59 -0.03
C GLY A 20 10.40 -0.71 -0.83
N LEU A 21 10.13 -1.82 -0.15
CA LEU A 21 9.82 -3.10 -0.80
C LEU A 21 8.57 -3.00 -1.68
N PHE A 22 7.52 -2.35 -1.20
CA PHE A 22 6.31 -2.12 -1.98
C PHE A 22 6.60 -1.31 -3.24
N ALA A 23 7.34 -0.21 -3.13
CA ALA A 23 7.68 0.64 -4.26
C ALA A 23 8.51 -0.11 -5.32
N VAL A 24 9.54 -0.86 -4.90
CA VAL A 24 10.37 -1.65 -5.82
C VAL A 24 9.56 -2.76 -6.50
N SER A 25 8.70 -3.44 -5.75
CA SER A 25 7.87 -4.53 -6.28
C SER A 25 6.86 -4.03 -7.31
N THR A 26 6.16 -2.93 -7.02
CA THR A 26 5.19 -2.33 -7.93
C THR A 26 5.85 -1.74 -9.17
N LEU A 27 7.01 -1.11 -9.02
CA LEU A 27 7.81 -0.60 -10.12
C LEU A 27 8.28 -1.75 -11.04
N SER A 28 8.75 -2.85 -10.46
CA SER A 28 9.18 -4.03 -11.22
C SER A 28 8.03 -4.63 -12.03
N ILE A 29 6.83 -4.69 -11.46
CA ILE A 29 5.61 -5.13 -12.17
C ILE A 29 5.28 -4.16 -13.31
N ALA A 30 5.30 -2.86 -13.07
CA ALA A 30 5.04 -1.85 -14.10
C ALA A 30 6.04 -1.94 -15.28
N MET A 31 7.30 -2.26 -14.99
CA MET A 31 8.34 -2.46 -16.01
C MET A 31 8.19 -3.78 -16.79
N SER A 32 7.54 -4.78 -16.21
CA SER A 32 7.32 -6.09 -16.84
C SER A 32 6.12 -6.15 -17.78
N ILE A 33 5.31 -5.09 -17.85
CA ILE A 33 4.18 -5.01 -18.78
C ILE A 33 4.71 -5.01 -20.21
N PRO A 34 4.26 -5.96 -21.08
CA PRO A 34 4.67 -5.99 -22.47
C PRO A 34 4.23 -4.71 -23.19
N VAL A 35 5.16 -4.09 -23.89
CA VAL A 35 4.89 -2.88 -24.68
C VAL A 35 4.34 -3.30 -26.04
N ASP A 36 3.06 -3.64 -26.08
CA ASP A 36 2.37 -3.83 -27.36
C ASP A 36 1.88 -2.50 -27.91
N LYS A 37 2.37 -2.17 -29.10
CA LYS A 37 1.85 -1.14 -30.01
C LYS A 37 1.73 0.28 -29.43
N GLY A 38 2.84 0.95 -29.19
CA GLY A 38 2.91 2.41 -29.11
C GLY A 38 2.80 3.04 -27.73
N VAL A 39 2.46 2.29 -26.71
CA VAL A 39 2.50 2.78 -25.32
C VAL A 39 3.87 2.48 -24.73
N GLY A 40 4.78 3.45 -24.79
CA GLY A 40 6.14 3.28 -24.27
C GLY A 40 6.17 3.03 -22.78
N ARG A 41 7.20 2.30 -22.30
CA ARG A 41 7.48 2.09 -20.86
C ARG A 41 7.45 3.39 -20.04
N GLY A 42 7.82 4.51 -20.66
CA GLY A 42 7.76 5.83 -20.06
C GLY A 42 6.35 6.24 -19.63
N LEU A 43 5.33 5.93 -20.43
CA LEU A 43 3.94 6.25 -20.07
C LEU A 43 3.45 5.38 -18.91
N ALA A 44 3.79 4.10 -18.89
CA ALA A 44 3.45 3.20 -17.77
C ALA A 44 4.10 3.66 -16.47
N LEU A 45 5.36 4.03 -16.50
CA LEU A 45 6.09 4.55 -15.33
C LEU A 45 5.56 5.93 -14.90
N GLY A 46 5.28 6.82 -15.85
CA GLY A 46 4.71 8.13 -15.58
C GLY A 46 3.32 8.05 -14.94
N SER A 47 2.45 7.21 -15.46
CA SER A 47 1.10 7.00 -14.91
C SER A 47 1.14 6.38 -13.51
N TRP A 48 2.04 5.41 -13.28
CA TRP A 48 2.27 4.85 -11.96
C TRP A 48 2.75 5.91 -10.96
N GLY A 49 3.76 6.72 -11.33
CA GLY A 49 4.27 7.78 -10.49
C GLY A 49 3.22 8.86 -10.18
N ALA A 50 2.43 9.26 -11.18
CA ALA A 50 1.34 10.20 -11.00
C ALA A 50 0.25 9.66 -10.06
N ALA A 51 -0.14 8.39 -10.22
CA ALA A 51 -1.12 7.75 -9.35
C ALA A 51 -0.62 7.68 -7.91
N GLN A 52 0.65 7.31 -7.69
CA GLN A 52 1.26 7.22 -6.36
C GLN A 52 1.36 8.59 -5.69
N ALA A 53 1.82 9.61 -6.40
CA ALA A 53 1.92 10.98 -5.88
C ALA A 53 0.53 11.55 -5.52
N THR A 54 -0.46 11.33 -6.37
CA THR A 54 -1.84 11.75 -6.12
C THR A 54 -2.42 11.03 -4.91
N ALA A 55 -2.25 9.73 -4.81
CA ALA A 55 -2.74 8.94 -3.67
C ALA A 55 -2.08 9.39 -2.36
N ALA A 56 -0.78 9.65 -2.37
CA ALA A 56 -0.05 10.16 -1.20
C ALA A 56 -0.56 11.55 -0.79
N GLY A 57 -0.71 12.47 -1.73
CA GLY A 57 -1.23 13.82 -1.46
C GLY A 57 -2.64 13.81 -0.89
N VAL A 58 -3.55 13.04 -1.51
CA VAL A 58 -4.93 12.89 -1.02
C VAL A 58 -4.96 12.22 0.35
N GLY A 59 -4.13 11.17 0.58
CA GLY A 59 -4.04 10.48 1.86
C GLY A 59 -3.61 11.41 3.00
N VAL A 60 -2.57 12.22 2.78
CA VAL A 60 -2.11 13.21 3.77
C VAL A 60 -3.19 14.26 4.05
N ALA A 61 -3.83 14.80 3.02
CA ALA A 61 -4.88 15.80 3.17
C ALA A 61 -6.08 15.26 3.95
N LEU A 62 -6.56 14.06 3.62
CA LEU A 62 -7.66 13.42 4.33
C LEU A 62 -7.30 13.08 5.78
N GLY A 63 -6.08 12.55 6.02
CA GLY A 63 -5.61 12.27 7.37
C GLY A 63 -5.54 13.51 8.25
N ALA A 64 -5.03 14.62 7.71
CA ALA A 64 -4.99 15.91 8.42
C ALA A 64 -6.40 16.43 8.72
N PHE A 65 -7.30 16.37 7.73
CA PHE A 65 -8.70 16.81 7.90
C PHE A 65 -9.41 16.01 8.99
N VAL A 66 -9.32 14.67 8.95
CA VAL A 66 -9.94 13.79 9.94
C VAL A 66 -9.36 14.06 11.33
N LYS A 67 -8.03 14.20 11.44
CA LYS A 67 -7.35 14.53 12.70
C LYS A 67 -7.88 15.83 13.31
N ASP A 68 -7.96 16.88 12.51
CA ASP A 68 -8.40 18.20 12.99
C ASP A 68 -9.90 18.19 13.33
N PHE A 69 -10.72 17.53 12.53
CA PHE A 69 -12.16 17.40 12.79
C PHE A 69 -12.42 16.65 14.11
N VAL A 70 -11.82 15.48 14.29
CA VAL A 70 -11.97 14.69 15.53
C VAL A 70 -11.34 15.40 16.72
N GLY A 71 -10.20 16.07 16.54
CA GLY A 71 -9.53 16.83 17.57
C GLY A 71 -10.40 18.00 18.07
N ASN A 72 -11.05 18.73 17.19
CA ASN A 72 -11.96 19.81 17.55
C ASN A 72 -13.20 19.31 18.31
N LEU A 73 -13.80 18.19 17.88
CA LEU A 73 -14.91 17.55 18.61
C LEU A 73 -14.49 17.08 20.01
N ALA A 74 -13.26 16.55 20.13
CA ALA A 74 -12.73 16.11 21.42
C ALA A 74 -12.55 17.29 22.39
N VAL A 75 -11.96 18.40 21.92
CA VAL A 75 -11.77 19.63 22.74
C VAL A 75 -13.09 20.30 23.09
N ALA A 76 -14.08 20.23 22.20
CA ALA A 76 -15.44 20.71 22.48
C ALA A 76 -16.18 19.87 23.54
N GLY A 77 -15.62 18.73 23.96
CA GLY A 77 -16.22 17.85 24.97
C GLY A 77 -17.37 16.98 24.44
N GLU A 78 -17.66 17.00 23.14
CA GLU A 78 -18.76 16.25 22.53
C GLU A 78 -18.50 14.73 22.52
N LEU A 79 -17.22 14.31 22.62
CA LEU A 79 -16.82 12.89 22.68
C LEU A 79 -16.76 12.33 24.12
N GLY A 80 -17.17 13.12 25.11
CA GLY A 80 -17.17 12.74 26.53
C GLY A 80 -15.87 13.09 27.25
N GLY A 81 -15.93 13.26 28.57
CA GLY A 81 -14.84 13.82 29.39
C GLY A 81 -13.54 12.98 29.39
N ALA A 82 -13.62 11.68 29.07
CA ALA A 82 -12.44 10.80 28.97
C ALA A 82 -11.62 11.03 27.69
N LEU A 83 -12.22 11.62 26.65
CA LEU A 83 -11.60 11.83 25.33
C LEU A 83 -11.29 13.32 25.06
N ASN A 84 -11.41 14.16 26.05
CA ASN A 84 -11.17 15.61 25.96
C ASN A 84 -9.65 15.91 25.93
N ASN A 85 -8.97 15.46 24.88
CA ASN A 85 -7.54 15.67 24.68
C ASN A 85 -7.24 15.80 23.17
N LEU A 86 -6.32 16.70 22.82
CA LEU A 86 -5.82 16.86 21.45
C LEU A 86 -5.24 15.56 20.88
N ALA A 87 -4.70 14.69 21.73
CA ALA A 87 -4.19 13.37 21.33
C ALA A 87 -5.26 12.42 20.79
N THR A 88 -6.53 12.67 21.07
CA THR A 88 -7.66 11.84 20.60
C THR A 88 -7.77 11.85 19.08
N GLY A 89 -7.56 13.00 18.44
CA GLY A 89 -7.54 13.10 16.98
C GLY A 89 -6.45 12.23 16.33
N TYR A 90 -5.26 12.21 16.91
CA TYR A 90 -4.18 11.35 16.44
C TYR A 90 -4.47 9.87 16.64
N ASN A 91 -4.97 9.49 17.81
CA ASN A 91 -5.35 8.11 18.10
C ASN A 91 -6.41 7.59 17.13
N PHE A 92 -7.39 8.40 16.79
CA PHE A 92 -8.43 8.04 15.84
C PHE A 92 -7.85 7.79 14.45
N VAL A 93 -6.97 8.68 13.96
CA VAL A 93 -6.31 8.52 12.65
C VAL A 93 -5.47 7.25 12.62
N TYR A 94 -4.69 6.93 13.66
CA TYR A 94 -3.91 5.69 13.72
C TYR A 94 -4.78 4.44 13.67
N HIS A 95 -5.92 4.42 14.36
CA HIS A 95 -6.85 3.28 14.29
C HIS A 95 -7.48 3.15 12.89
N LEU A 96 -7.83 4.28 12.27
CA LEU A 96 -8.33 4.32 10.90
C LEU A 96 -7.27 3.80 9.92
N GLU A 97 -6.02 4.18 10.09
CA GLU A 97 -4.89 3.73 9.27
C GLU A 97 -4.69 2.21 9.36
N ILE A 98 -4.70 1.66 10.58
CA ILE A 98 -4.62 0.22 10.82
C ILE A 98 -5.79 -0.51 10.12
N LEU A 99 -7.01 0.00 10.24
CA LEU A 99 -8.19 -0.56 9.58
C LEU A 99 -8.03 -0.54 8.06
N LEU A 100 -7.57 0.56 7.49
CA LEU A 100 -7.34 0.68 6.04
C LEU A 100 -6.26 -0.29 5.55
N ILE A 101 -5.21 -0.53 6.34
CA ILE A 101 -4.19 -1.54 6.02
C ILE A 101 -4.83 -2.94 5.96
N PHE A 102 -5.66 -3.30 6.94
CA PHE A 102 -6.37 -4.58 6.92
C PHE A 102 -7.31 -4.71 5.74
N VAL A 103 -8.07 -3.67 5.42
CA VAL A 103 -8.94 -3.65 4.22
C VAL A 103 -8.11 -3.86 2.96
N THR A 104 -6.98 -3.18 2.85
CA THR A 104 -6.06 -3.33 1.72
C THR A 104 -5.54 -4.77 1.60
N LEU A 105 -5.15 -5.40 2.70
CA LEU A 105 -4.71 -6.80 2.72
C LEU A 105 -5.81 -7.76 2.28
N VAL A 106 -7.04 -7.54 2.72
CA VAL A 106 -8.20 -8.36 2.34
C VAL A 106 -8.50 -8.22 0.84
N VAL A 107 -8.39 -7.02 0.28
CA VAL A 107 -8.63 -6.76 -1.15
C VAL A 107 -7.50 -7.29 -2.02
N LEU A 108 -6.24 -7.12 -1.60
CA LEU A 108 -5.07 -7.55 -2.37
C LEU A 108 -4.82 -9.07 -2.31
N GLY A 109 -5.25 -9.73 -1.23
CA GLY A 109 -5.03 -11.17 -1.04
C GLY A 109 -5.54 -12.03 -2.20
N PRO A 110 -6.83 -11.94 -2.58
CA PRO A 110 -7.39 -12.67 -3.71
C PRO A 110 -6.73 -12.30 -5.05
N LEU A 111 -6.38 -11.03 -5.25
CA LEU A 111 -5.74 -10.54 -6.46
C LEU A 111 -4.33 -11.15 -6.63
N ALA A 112 -3.54 -11.19 -5.58
CA ALA A 112 -2.22 -11.81 -5.59
C ALA A 112 -2.28 -13.32 -5.86
N GLN A 113 -3.29 -14.02 -5.32
CA GLN A 113 -3.51 -15.44 -5.60
C GLN A 113 -3.91 -15.68 -7.07
N HIS A 114 -4.73 -14.81 -7.63
CA HIS A 114 -5.13 -14.90 -9.04
C HIS A 114 -3.93 -14.75 -9.98
N LEU A 115 -3.09 -13.76 -9.75
CA LEU A 115 -1.88 -13.51 -10.53
C LEU A 115 -0.89 -14.69 -10.44
N ASN A 116 -0.72 -15.27 -9.26
CA ASN A 116 0.13 -16.44 -9.07
C ASN A 116 -0.39 -17.68 -9.81
N ARG A 117 -1.69 -17.88 -9.89
CA ARG A 117 -2.30 -18.97 -10.67
C ARG A 117 -2.06 -18.81 -12.16
N VAL A 118 -2.24 -17.59 -12.68
CA VAL A 118 -2.00 -17.27 -14.10
C VAL A 118 -0.53 -17.48 -14.47
N ASN A 119 0.40 -17.03 -13.63
CA ASN A 119 1.82 -17.20 -13.86
C ASN A 119 2.27 -18.68 -13.79
N ARG A 120 1.71 -19.47 -12.88
CA ARG A 120 1.96 -20.93 -12.83
C ARG A 120 1.45 -21.64 -14.07
N SER A 121 0.27 -21.28 -14.57
CA SER A 121 -0.29 -21.85 -15.79
C SER A 121 0.59 -21.57 -17.01
N LYS A 122 1.07 -20.33 -17.15
CA LYS A 122 2.00 -19.96 -18.24
C LYS A 122 3.33 -20.70 -18.14
N LYS A 123 3.87 -20.85 -16.93
CA LYS A 123 5.15 -21.56 -16.71
C LYS A 123 5.04 -23.05 -17.04
N ASN A 124 3.92 -23.68 -16.70
CA ASN A 124 3.67 -25.09 -17.04
C ASN A 124 3.51 -25.29 -18.54
N GLN A 125 2.83 -24.39 -19.25
CA GLN A 125 2.72 -24.45 -20.71
C GLN A 125 4.09 -24.29 -21.40
N ALA A 126 4.93 -23.35 -20.91
CA ALA A 126 6.27 -23.16 -21.46
C ALA A 126 7.18 -24.38 -21.25
N SER A 127 7.07 -25.07 -20.10
CA SER A 127 7.84 -26.28 -19.82
C SER A 127 7.38 -27.50 -20.64
N THR A 128 6.11 -27.57 -20.99
CA THR A 128 5.56 -28.66 -21.82
C THR A 128 5.96 -28.48 -23.29
N PHE A 129 6.08 -27.22 -23.76
CA PHE A 129 6.49 -26.93 -25.14
C PHE A 129 7.98 -27.25 -25.40
N GLY A 130 8.82 -27.05 -24.39
CA GLY A 130 10.28 -27.31 -24.53
C GLY A 130 10.68 -28.78 -24.52
N LEU A 131 9.83 -29.68 -24.03
CA LEU A 131 10.11 -31.10 -23.93
C LEU A 131 9.54 -31.93 -25.09
N SER A 132 8.58 -31.40 -25.85
CA SER A 132 7.92 -32.08 -26.97
C SER A 132 8.65 -31.90 -28.31
N GLU A 133 9.61 -30.99 -28.39
CA GLU A 133 10.35 -30.69 -29.64
C GLU A 133 11.82 -31.20 -29.65
N MET A 134 12.21 -32.06 -28.72
CA MET A 134 13.51 -32.73 -28.85
C MET A 134 13.42 -33.87 -29.87
N PRO A 135 14.12 -33.78 -31.00
CA PRO A 135 14.20 -34.91 -31.94
C PRO A 135 14.97 -36.04 -31.27
N VAL A 136 14.39 -37.24 -31.26
CA VAL A 136 15.02 -38.50 -30.87
C VAL A 136 15.96 -38.93 -31.98
#